data_660812a0b81a66cb7e3ae67973b84f88
#
_entry.id   660812a0b81a66cb7e3ae67973b84f88
#
_cell.length_a   1.000
_cell.length_b   1.000
_cell.length_c   1.000
_cell.angle_alpha   90.00
_cell.angle_beta   90.00
_cell.angle_gamma   90.00
#
_symmetry.space_group_name_H-M   'P 1'
#
loop_
_entity.id
_entity.type
_entity.pdbx_description
1 polymer ?
#
loop_
_entity_poly.entity_id
_entity_poly.type
_entity_poly.pdbx_seq_one_letter_code
_entity_poly.pdbx_strand_id
1 'polypeptide(L)'
;MGSYAVLELGGHEILMGKNHHVCTHQTIFQDDDLTWISGAKNSELQRHKRGYKARLGDLLPRLELMGINLDRVRWSFENPHPSYDEIADVSFERLLQILHSVDYPFAPEQKGDDRKPDIASLVFHMGPYEVCRLIAERPDFHDLELVWDFMDVVEGGWYAADDFSVGLDAQSKILLITEGTSDVSVIRHALNILRPRIADFFTFIDMGKNYPFPGAGDLRKFVEGLNAIGVQNRALAIFDNDSAGVGEMADLSKNLLPNLKVTKLPDLEVFRMFPTMGPGGETILDDINGRACGIESYLDLRPDDRIRWGNPARKGGTKQGAFDRKATIRKDFMKSKAGDAYDFSKIEAVLDLIQSECSSFGSK
;
A
#
# COMPACT_ATOMS: atom_id res chain seq x y z
N MET A 1 35.58 2.51 -21.30
CA MET A 1 35.13 2.27 -19.92
C MET A 1 33.62 2.01 -20.01
N GLY A 2 33.05 1.11 -19.19
CA GLY A 2 31.60 0.91 -19.18
C GLY A 2 30.90 1.94 -18.35
N SER A 3 29.62 2.22 -18.66
CA SER A 3 28.73 3.07 -17.88
C SER A 3 27.86 2.21 -16.96
N TYR A 4 27.51 2.73 -15.79
CA TYR A 4 26.80 1.99 -14.75
C TYR A 4 25.54 2.72 -14.29
N ALA A 5 24.52 1.94 -13.95
CA ALA A 5 23.39 2.40 -13.11
C ALA A 5 23.42 1.61 -11.81
N VAL A 6 23.24 2.30 -10.69
CA VAL A 6 23.44 1.73 -9.36
C VAL A 6 22.22 2.03 -8.48
N LEU A 7 21.80 1.03 -7.72
CA LEU A 7 20.84 1.17 -6.63
C LEU A 7 21.58 0.98 -5.31
N GLU A 8 21.59 2.01 -4.48
CA GLU A 8 22.26 2.01 -3.18
C GLU A 8 21.25 2.16 -2.04
N LEU A 9 21.46 1.42 -0.96
CA LEU A 9 20.74 1.60 0.30
C LEU A 9 21.72 2.04 1.38
N GLY A 10 21.50 3.23 1.95
CA GLY A 10 22.40 3.80 2.95
C GLY A 10 23.85 3.95 2.49
N GLY A 11 24.08 4.16 1.19
CA GLY A 11 25.41 4.24 0.59
C GLY A 11 26.10 2.91 0.34
N HIS A 12 25.38 1.80 0.47
CA HIS A 12 25.84 0.46 0.09
C HIS A 12 25.16 0.04 -1.22
N GLU A 13 25.94 -0.40 -2.19
CA GLU A 13 25.44 -0.92 -3.46
C GLU A 13 24.69 -2.23 -3.25
N ILE A 14 23.39 -2.25 -3.60
CA ILE A 14 22.55 -3.44 -3.52
C ILE A 14 22.20 -4.00 -4.90
N LEU A 15 22.37 -3.20 -5.95
CA LEU A 15 22.24 -3.66 -7.33
C LEU A 15 23.04 -2.75 -8.26
N MET A 16 23.75 -3.33 -9.21
CA MET A 16 24.45 -2.60 -10.26
C MET A 16 24.11 -3.21 -11.63
N GLY A 17 23.83 -2.35 -12.59
CA GLY A 17 23.70 -2.68 -14.00
C GLY A 17 24.75 -1.96 -14.85
N LYS A 18 25.14 -2.56 -15.94
CA LYS A 18 26.19 -2.02 -16.83
C LYS A 18 25.70 -1.91 -18.26
N ASN A 19 25.93 -0.77 -18.87
CA ASN A 19 25.61 -0.49 -20.27
C ASN A 19 24.13 -0.82 -20.60
N HIS A 20 23.83 -1.80 -21.45
CA HIS A 20 22.49 -2.23 -21.83
C HIS A 20 21.80 -3.16 -20.80
N HIS A 21 22.51 -3.57 -19.75
CA HIS A 21 22.00 -4.50 -18.74
C HIS A 21 21.72 -3.76 -17.43
N VAL A 22 20.79 -2.81 -17.46
CA VAL A 22 20.33 -2.10 -16.26
C VAL A 22 18.90 -2.48 -15.93
N CYS A 23 18.62 -2.60 -14.64
CA CYS A 23 17.25 -2.71 -14.14
C CYS A 23 16.65 -1.33 -13.97
N THR A 24 15.38 -1.19 -14.27
CA THR A 24 14.61 0.02 -13.98
C THR A 24 13.88 -0.11 -12.65
N HIS A 25 13.81 0.98 -11.89
CA HIS A 25 13.20 1.03 -10.57
C HIS A 25 11.97 1.95 -10.55
N GLN A 26 11.21 1.96 -11.65
CA GLN A 26 10.12 2.91 -11.92
C GLN A 26 8.97 2.81 -10.92
N THR A 27 8.73 1.61 -10.38
CA THR A 27 7.59 1.35 -9.48
C THR A 27 7.84 1.80 -8.04
N ILE A 28 9.10 1.74 -7.58
CA ILE A 28 9.42 2.02 -6.17
C ILE A 28 9.51 3.52 -5.87
N PHE A 29 9.88 4.33 -6.84
CA PHE A 29 9.99 5.79 -6.70
C PHE A 29 8.77 6.52 -7.27
N GLN A 30 8.63 7.80 -6.92
CA GLN A 30 7.64 8.74 -7.45
C GLN A 30 8.36 9.96 -8.05
N ASP A 31 7.64 10.78 -8.83
CA ASP A 31 8.22 11.97 -9.47
C ASP A 31 8.87 12.94 -8.46
N ASP A 32 8.29 13.07 -7.27
CA ASP A 32 8.81 13.93 -6.19
C ASP A 32 10.12 13.43 -5.58
N ASP A 33 10.52 12.16 -5.85
CA ASP A 33 11.80 11.61 -5.40
C ASP A 33 12.96 12.02 -6.33
N LEU A 34 12.69 12.61 -7.50
CA LEU A 34 13.70 13.04 -8.45
C LEU A 34 14.47 14.26 -7.89
N THR A 35 15.77 14.08 -7.66
CA THR A 35 16.60 15.08 -7.01
C THR A 35 18.03 15.10 -7.57
N TRP A 36 18.86 15.99 -7.05
CA TRP A 36 20.30 15.98 -7.30
C TRP A 36 20.98 15.06 -6.30
N ILE A 37 21.70 14.07 -6.81
CA ILE A 37 22.48 13.12 -6.01
C ILE A 37 23.97 13.41 -6.19
N SER A 38 24.77 13.14 -5.15
CA SER A 38 26.22 13.16 -5.27
C SER A 38 26.68 11.90 -5.98
N GLY A 39 27.36 12.04 -7.11
CA GLY A 39 27.94 10.88 -7.81
C GLY A 39 28.89 10.08 -6.91
N ALA A 40 29.09 8.80 -7.23
CA ALA A 40 29.91 7.86 -6.45
C ALA A 40 31.26 8.48 -6.03
N LYS A 41 31.68 8.15 -4.79
CA LYS A 41 32.84 8.73 -4.09
C LYS A 41 34.18 8.71 -4.83
N ASN A 42 34.28 8.04 -5.98
CA ASN A 42 35.52 7.80 -6.71
C ASN A 42 35.72 8.66 -7.99
N SER A 43 34.85 9.63 -8.29
CA SER A 43 35.11 10.55 -9.39
C SER A 43 35.75 11.83 -8.87
N GLU A 44 36.91 12.20 -9.41
CA GLU A 44 37.63 13.48 -9.10
C GLU A 44 36.82 14.74 -9.43
N LEU A 45 35.67 14.58 -10.08
CA LEU A 45 34.66 15.61 -10.31
C LEU A 45 33.38 15.15 -9.61
N GLN A 46 33.12 15.70 -8.40
CA GLN A 46 31.81 15.62 -7.75
C GLN A 46 30.77 16.35 -8.63
N ARG A 47 30.31 15.68 -9.70
CA ARG A 47 29.20 16.21 -10.48
C ARG A 47 27.91 15.81 -9.80
N HIS A 48 27.12 16.80 -9.40
CA HIS A 48 25.74 16.56 -9.02
C HIS A 48 25.00 16.04 -10.25
N LYS A 49 24.49 14.82 -10.14
CA LYS A 49 23.70 14.16 -11.19
C LYS A 49 22.25 14.11 -10.75
N ARG A 50 21.34 14.04 -11.70
CA ARG A 50 19.93 13.74 -11.37
C ARG A 50 19.77 12.26 -11.07
N GLY A 51 18.98 11.94 -10.06
CA GLY A 51 18.66 10.57 -9.68
C GLY A 51 17.45 10.55 -8.77
N TYR A 52 16.98 9.38 -8.42
CA TYR A 52 15.88 9.26 -7.47
C TYR A 52 16.42 8.93 -6.09
N LYS A 53 15.79 9.51 -5.07
CA LYS A 53 16.17 9.31 -3.67
C LYS A 53 14.96 9.37 -2.76
N ALA A 54 14.77 8.35 -1.91
CA ALA A 54 13.72 8.32 -0.91
C ALA A 54 14.18 7.59 0.35
N ARG A 55 13.56 7.87 1.50
CA ARG A 55 13.81 7.16 2.75
C ARG A 55 13.18 5.77 2.71
N LEU A 56 13.86 4.79 3.28
CA LEU A 56 13.40 3.41 3.33
C LEU A 56 12.02 3.28 4.00
N GLY A 57 11.79 4.00 5.10
CA GLY A 57 10.49 4.01 5.78
C GLY A 57 9.34 4.53 4.91
N ASP A 58 9.60 5.52 4.06
CA ASP A 58 8.61 6.06 3.12
C ASP A 58 8.29 5.06 1.99
N LEU A 59 9.23 4.17 1.66
CA LEU A 59 9.10 3.17 0.62
C LEU A 59 8.46 1.86 1.10
N LEU A 60 8.44 1.60 2.41
CA LEU A 60 7.92 0.36 2.98
C LEU A 60 6.48 0.04 2.54
N PRO A 61 5.51 0.97 2.58
CA PRO A 61 4.16 0.69 2.08
C PRO A 61 4.12 0.35 0.58
N ARG A 62 5.01 0.94 -0.22
CA ARG A 62 5.11 0.63 -1.66
C ARG A 62 5.64 -0.78 -1.87
N LEU A 63 6.72 -1.18 -1.16
CA LEU A 63 7.27 -2.54 -1.20
C LEU A 63 6.18 -3.57 -0.90
N GLU A 64 5.39 -3.35 0.15
CA GLU A 64 4.29 -4.25 0.52
C GLU A 64 3.22 -4.35 -0.57
N LEU A 65 2.80 -3.24 -1.16
CA LEU A 65 1.85 -3.24 -2.29
C LEU A 65 2.43 -3.85 -3.57
N MET A 66 3.75 -3.87 -3.73
CA MET A 66 4.44 -4.62 -4.78
C MET A 66 4.47 -6.13 -4.51
N GLY A 67 4.01 -6.57 -3.34
CA GLY A 67 4.04 -7.97 -2.91
C GLY A 67 5.37 -8.38 -2.26
N ILE A 68 6.24 -7.40 -1.94
CA ILE A 68 7.49 -7.63 -1.22
C ILE A 68 7.21 -7.51 0.28
N ASN A 69 6.50 -8.46 0.81
CA ASN A 69 6.22 -8.61 2.23
C ASN A 69 7.24 -9.54 2.92
N LEU A 70 7.14 -9.70 4.24
CA LEU A 70 8.10 -10.51 4.99
C LEU A 70 8.06 -12.00 4.63
N ASP A 71 6.90 -12.54 4.23
CA ASP A 71 6.78 -13.93 3.75
C ASP A 71 7.55 -14.12 2.45
N ARG A 72 7.48 -13.16 1.54
CA ARG A 72 8.25 -13.16 0.29
C ARG A 72 9.75 -13.05 0.58
N VAL A 73 10.16 -12.20 1.53
CA VAL A 73 11.56 -12.06 1.98
C VAL A 73 12.07 -13.39 2.55
N ARG A 74 11.31 -14.03 3.43
CA ARG A 74 11.65 -15.35 4.00
C ARG A 74 11.81 -16.38 2.87
N TRP A 75 10.85 -16.46 1.98
CA TRP A 75 10.89 -17.40 0.87
C TRP A 75 12.12 -17.19 -0.01
N SER A 76 12.44 -15.94 -0.36
CA SER A 76 13.61 -15.61 -1.18
C SER A 76 14.93 -15.97 -0.47
N PHE A 77 15.01 -15.77 0.84
CA PHE A 77 16.18 -16.14 1.65
C PHE A 77 16.37 -17.66 1.73
N GLU A 78 15.30 -18.41 1.99
CA GLU A 78 15.31 -19.87 2.17
C GLU A 78 15.39 -20.66 0.86
N ASN A 79 15.14 -20.01 -0.31
CA ASN A 79 15.15 -20.64 -1.63
C ASN A 79 16.09 -19.91 -2.59
N PRO A 80 17.40 -19.90 -2.33
CA PRO A 80 18.38 -19.28 -3.19
C PRO A 80 18.45 -19.99 -4.55
N HIS A 81 18.81 -19.24 -5.59
CA HIS A 81 18.99 -19.83 -6.91
C HIS A 81 20.15 -20.85 -6.88
N PRO A 82 20.02 -22.02 -7.55
CA PRO A 82 21.04 -23.10 -7.51
C PRO A 82 22.44 -22.72 -7.99
N SER A 83 22.62 -21.57 -8.62
CA SER A 83 23.94 -21.06 -9.05
C SER A 83 24.77 -20.46 -7.90
N TYR A 84 24.20 -20.31 -6.71
CA TYR A 84 24.94 -19.85 -5.52
C TYR A 84 25.45 -21.06 -4.74
N ASP A 85 26.73 -21.41 -4.91
CA ASP A 85 27.33 -22.62 -4.33
C ASP A 85 27.69 -22.50 -2.84
N GLU A 86 27.78 -21.28 -2.30
CA GLU A 86 28.20 -21.03 -0.91
C GLU A 86 27.25 -20.06 -0.22
N ILE A 87 26.10 -20.57 0.24
CA ILE A 87 25.22 -19.81 1.12
C ILE A 87 25.47 -20.27 2.54
N ALA A 88 25.63 -19.31 3.45
CA ALA A 88 25.79 -19.60 4.86
C ALA A 88 24.57 -20.40 5.38
N ASP A 89 24.82 -21.49 6.10
CA ASP A 89 23.77 -22.30 6.75
C ASP A 89 23.22 -21.52 7.98
N VAL A 90 22.38 -20.53 7.67
CA VAL A 90 21.75 -19.62 8.64
C VAL A 90 20.24 -19.65 8.45
N SER A 91 19.48 -19.89 9.51
CA SER A 91 18.01 -19.80 9.42
C SER A 91 17.53 -18.35 9.29
N PHE A 92 16.33 -18.16 8.78
CA PHE A 92 15.74 -16.81 8.65
C PHE A 92 15.56 -16.13 10.02
N GLU A 93 15.21 -16.87 11.06
CA GLU A 93 15.13 -16.38 12.44
C GLU A 93 16.50 -15.88 12.94
N ARG A 94 17.57 -16.59 12.58
CA ARG A 94 18.92 -16.19 12.93
C ARG A 94 19.35 -14.94 12.17
N LEU A 95 18.98 -14.81 10.90
CA LEU A 95 19.18 -13.59 10.11
C LEU A 95 18.51 -12.37 10.78
N LEU A 96 17.26 -12.51 11.22
CA LEU A 96 16.55 -11.44 11.94
C LEU A 96 17.24 -11.08 13.26
N GLN A 97 17.73 -12.07 14.03
CA GLN A 97 18.50 -11.81 15.24
C GLN A 97 19.78 -11.04 14.96
N ILE A 98 20.50 -11.39 13.89
CA ILE A 98 21.71 -10.67 13.46
C ILE A 98 21.33 -9.23 13.07
N LEU A 99 20.28 -9.04 12.26
CA LEU A 99 19.79 -7.71 11.88
C LEU A 99 19.47 -6.85 13.11
N HIS A 100 18.85 -7.44 14.16
CA HIS A 100 18.55 -6.72 15.41
C HIS A 100 19.77 -6.43 16.28
N SER A 101 20.91 -7.10 16.04
CA SER A 101 22.14 -6.95 16.83
C SER A 101 23.18 -5.98 16.23
N VAL A 102 23.01 -5.56 14.97
CA VAL A 102 23.97 -4.69 14.30
C VAL A 102 23.61 -3.21 14.47
N ASP A 103 24.62 -2.34 14.58
CA ASP A 103 24.41 -0.89 14.63
C ASP A 103 24.14 -0.31 13.22
N TYR A 104 24.59 -1.00 12.19
CA TYR A 104 24.40 -0.64 10.80
C TYR A 104 24.31 -1.91 9.93
N PRO A 105 23.40 -2.00 8.96
CA PRO A 105 23.15 -3.24 8.22
C PRO A 105 24.30 -3.64 7.28
N PHE A 106 25.10 -2.69 6.83
CA PHE A 106 26.18 -2.88 5.87
C PHE A 106 27.51 -2.42 6.47
N ALA A 107 28.04 -3.16 7.42
CA ALA A 107 29.31 -2.84 8.04
C ALA A 107 30.45 -2.87 6.99
N PRO A 108 31.42 -1.91 7.03
CA PRO A 108 32.57 -1.98 6.16
C PRO A 108 33.36 -3.26 6.44
N GLU A 109 33.91 -3.89 5.38
CA GLU A 109 34.73 -5.10 5.49
C GLU A 109 35.79 -4.98 6.61
N GLN A 110 35.57 -5.67 7.71
CA GLN A 110 36.61 -5.82 8.73
C GLN A 110 37.58 -6.91 8.28
N LYS A 111 38.82 -6.54 8.01
CA LYS A 111 39.91 -7.47 7.72
C LYS A 111 40.33 -8.15 9.04
N GLY A 112 39.94 -9.41 9.24
CA GLY A 112 40.35 -10.19 10.40
C GLY A 112 39.54 -11.49 10.54
N ASP A 113 40.05 -12.42 11.36
CA ASP A 113 39.48 -13.77 11.60
C ASP A 113 38.21 -13.74 12.51
N ASP A 114 37.93 -12.63 13.21
CA ASP A 114 36.74 -12.43 14.04
C ASP A 114 35.56 -11.79 13.28
N ARG A 115 35.26 -12.25 12.06
CA ARG A 115 34.18 -11.71 11.25
C ARG A 115 32.82 -11.98 11.90
N LYS A 116 32.20 -10.93 12.44
CA LYS A 116 30.74 -10.96 12.66
C LYS A 116 30.08 -11.09 11.27
N PRO A 117 29.09 -11.97 11.12
CA PRO A 117 28.40 -12.08 9.84
C PRO A 117 27.80 -10.73 9.47
N ASP A 118 28.18 -10.20 8.33
CA ASP A 118 27.64 -8.99 7.73
C ASP A 118 26.32 -9.31 7.02
N ILE A 119 25.31 -8.48 7.21
CA ILE A 119 24.01 -8.68 6.56
C ILE A 119 24.19 -8.77 5.05
N ALA A 120 25.02 -7.92 4.44
CA ALA A 120 25.28 -7.96 2.99
C ALA A 120 25.74 -9.35 2.51
N SER A 121 26.62 -10.01 3.25
CA SER A 121 27.12 -11.34 2.90
C SER A 121 26.07 -12.45 3.07
N LEU A 122 25.06 -12.23 3.90
CA LEU A 122 23.97 -13.19 4.13
C LEU A 122 22.85 -13.07 3.11
N VAL A 123 22.66 -11.88 2.51
CA VAL A 123 21.52 -11.57 1.65
C VAL A 123 21.90 -11.32 0.16
N PHE A 124 23.16 -11.52 -0.22
CA PHE A 124 23.68 -11.21 -1.57
C PHE A 124 22.93 -11.95 -2.71
N HIS A 125 22.24 -13.06 -2.38
CA HIS A 125 21.46 -13.86 -3.31
C HIS A 125 20.00 -13.39 -3.45
N MET A 126 19.59 -12.43 -2.63
CA MET A 126 18.23 -11.89 -2.62
C MET A 126 18.10 -10.73 -3.61
N GLY A 127 16.88 -10.48 -4.04
CA GLY A 127 16.60 -9.29 -4.85
C GLY A 127 16.73 -7.99 -4.03
N PRO A 128 17.01 -6.85 -4.68
CA PRO A 128 17.28 -5.60 -3.98
C PRO A 128 16.08 -5.11 -3.13
N TYR A 129 14.86 -5.39 -3.56
CA TYR A 129 13.67 -4.98 -2.83
C TYR A 129 13.38 -5.88 -1.63
N GLU A 130 13.70 -7.18 -1.72
CA GLU A 130 13.68 -8.08 -0.58
C GLU A 130 14.70 -7.66 0.48
N VAL A 131 15.89 -7.21 0.06
CA VAL A 131 16.90 -6.64 0.97
C VAL A 131 16.37 -5.35 1.63
N CYS A 132 15.79 -4.43 0.86
CA CYS A 132 15.16 -3.22 1.41
C CYS A 132 14.08 -3.56 2.44
N ARG A 133 13.19 -4.51 2.10
CA ARG A 133 12.09 -4.92 2.99
C ARG A 133 12.60 -5.57 4.29
N LEU A 134 13.64 -6.42 4.20
CA LEU A 134 14.30 -7.02 5.36
C LEU A 134 14.88 -5.95 6.29
N ILE A 135 15.66 -5.01 5.74
CA ILE A 135 16.29 -3.94 6.52
C ILE A 135 15.24 -3.06 7.20
N ALA A 136 14.09 -2.84 6.55
CA ALA A 136 12.98 -2.06 7.09
C ALA A 136 12.27 -2.72 8.29
N GLU A 137 12.59 -3.98 8.65
CA GLU A 137 12.11 -4.60 9.90
C GLU A 137 12.67 -3.88 11.16
N ARG A 138 13.71 -3.08 10.99
CA ARG A 138 14.23 -2.21 12.04
C ARG A 138 13.83 -0.76 11.82
N PRO A 139 12.96 -0.20 12.66
CA PRO A 139 12.54 1.22 12.56
C PRO A 139 13.72 2.22 12.58
N ASP A 140 14.81 1.92 13.28
CA ASP A 140 16.02 2.77 13.31
C ASP A 140 16.68 2.89 11.93
N PHE A 141 16.39 1.98 11.00
CA PHE A 141 16.91 2.01 9.63
C PHE A 141 15.95 2.67 8.63
N HIS A 142 14.78 3.13 9.07
CA HIS A 142 13.81 3.79 8.20
C HIS A 142 14.32 5.10 7.59
N ASP A 143 15.30 5.75 8.22
CA ASP A 143 15.94 6.96 7.69
C ASP A 143 17.04 6.66 6.66
N LEU A 144 17.41 5.38 6.42
CA LEU A 144 18.33 5.05 5.34
C LEU A 144 17.74 5.47 4.00
N GLU A 145 18.58 6.03 3.14
CA GLU A 145 18.18 6.50 1.82
C GLU A 145 18.38 5.39 0.78
N LEU A 146 17.34 5.08 0.02
CA LEU A 146 17.44 4.33 -1.22
C LEU A 146 17.72 5.33 -2.35
N VAL A 147 18.84 5.15 -3.06
CA VAL A 147 19.30 6.05 -4.12
C VAL A 147 19.42 5.28 -5.42
N TRP A 148 18.83 5.79 -6.48
CA TRP A 148 18.98 5.24 -7.83
C TRP A 148 19.76 6.24 -8.71
N ASP A 149 21.04 5.94 -8.96
CA ASP A 149 21.92 6.67 -9.91
C ASP A 149 21.92 5.96 -11.25
N PHE A 150 21.43 6.62 -12.29
CA PHE A 150 21.35 6.10 -13.66
C PHE A 150 22.01 7.03 -14.69
N MET A 151 22.50 8.19 -14.26
CA MET A 151 22.96 9.20 -15.22
C MET A 151 24.21 8.80 -16.00
N ASP A 152 25.05 7.91 -15.47
CA ASP A 152 26.24 7.46 -16.17
C ASP A 152 25.89 6.68 -17.45
N VAL A 153 24.83 5.88 -17.42
CA VAL A 153 24.36 5.16 -18.62
C VAL A 153 23.63 6.07 -19.61
N VAL A 154 23.03 7.16 -19.14
CA VAL A 154 22.43 8.19 -20.00
C VAL A 154 23.53 9.04 -20.68
N GLU A 155 24.50 9.56 -19.91
CA GLU A 155 25.62 10.32 -20.42
C GLU A 155 26.52 9.48 -21.36
N GLY A 156 26.61 8.16 -21.11
CA GLY A 156 27.27 7.19 -21.97
C GLY A 156 26.53 6.87 -23.26
N GLY A 157 25.31 7.38 -23.46
CA GLY A 157 24.49 7.18 -24.65
C GLY A 157 23.86 5.80 -24.79
N TRP A 158 23.77 5.03 -23.69
CA TRP A 158 23.16 3.70 -23.65
C TRP A 158 21.63 3.75 -23.54
N TYR A 159 21.10 4.78 -22.86
CA TYR A 159 19.68 5.00 -22.63
C TYR A 159 19.34 6.47 -22.79
N ALA A 160 18.07 6.78 -23.06
CA ALA A 160 17.53 8.13 -22.92
C ALA A 160 17.14 8.39 -21.46
N ALA A 161 17.14 9.66 -21.03
CA ALA A 161 16.73 10.02 -19.66
C ALA A 161 15.28 9.60 -19.38
N ASP A 162 14.40 9.67 -20.39
CA ASP A 162 12.98 9.31 -20.28
C ASP A 162 12.76 7.79 -20.05
N ASP A 163 13.75 6.94 -20.37
CA ASP A 163 13.67 5.51 -20.07
C ASP A 163 13.66 5.22 -18.56
N PHE A 164 14.08 6.19 -17.75
CA PHE A 164 14.12 6.13 -16.28
C PHE A 164 12.96 6.88 -15.62
N SER A 165 11.94 7.28 -16.37
CA SER A 165 10.73 7.89 -15.82
C SER A 165 10.02 6.92 -14.88
N VAL A 166 9.56 7.42 -13.74
CA VAL A 166 8.87 6.61 -12.73
C VAL A 166 7.37 6.55 -12.97
N GLY A 167 6.71 5.53 -12.43
CA GLY A 167 5.27 5.34 -12.50
C GLY A 167 4.89 3.87 -12.54
N LEU A 168 3.63 3.60 -12.30
CA LEU A 168 3.06 2.27 -12.39
C LEU A 168 2.33 2.10 -13.73
N ASP A 169 2.60 0.99 -14.41
CA ASP A 169 1.79 0.57 -15.54
C ASP A 169 0.37 0.17 -15.09
N ALA A 170 -0.54 0.08 -16.06
CA ALA A 170 -1.95 -0.20 -15.78
C ALA A 170 -2.17 -1.59 -15.14
N GLN A 171 -1.28 -2.56 -15.38
CA GLN A 171 -1.40 -3.93 -14.85
C GLN A 171 -0.90 -4.01 -13.40
N SER A 172 0.08 -3.20 -13.04
CA SER A 172 0.61 -3.09 -11.67
C SER A 172 -0.37 -2.41 -10.71
N LYS A 173 -1.31 -1.62 -11.23
CA LYS A 173 -2.33 -0.93 -10.42
C LYS A 173 -3.38 -1.89 -9.88
N ILE A 174 -3.86 -1.57 -8.68
CA ILE A 174 -4.92 -2.30 -7.99
C ILE A 174 -6.26 -1.61 -8.26
N LEU A 175 -7.25 -2.36 -8.70
CA LEU A 175 -8.60 -1.84 -8.89
C LEU A 175 -9.30 -1.75 -7.53
N LEU A 176 -9.66 -0.54 -7.09
CA LEU A 176 -10.54 -0.32 -5.95
C LEU A 176 -11.96 -0.09 -6.45
N ILE A 177 -12.87 -0.92 -5.96
CA ILE A 177 -14.27 -0.95 -6.39
C ILE A 177 -15.14 -0.74 -5.15
N THR A 178 -16.03 0.25 -5.17
CA THR A 178 -16.92 0.58 -4.06
C THR A 178 -18.37 0.66 -4.53
N GLU A 179 -19.32 0.71 -3.59
CA GLU A 179 -20.74 0.74 -3.91
C GLU A 179 -21.17 2.00 -4.67
N GLY A 180 -20.49 3.13 -4.46
CA GLY A 180 -20.90 4.40 -5.04
C GLY A 180 -19.79 5.42 -5.28
N THR A 181 -20.14 6.47 -6.04
CA THR A 181 -19.25 7.60 -6.37
C THR A 181 -18.74 8.35 -5.15
N SER A 182 -19.55 8.41 -4.07
CA SER A 182 -19.15 9.06 -2.82
C SER A 182 -17.95 8.40 -2.18
N ASP A 183 -17.96 7.07 -2.14
CA ASP A 183 -16.91 6.28 -1.50
C ASP A 183 -15.59 6.42 -2.27
N VAL A 184 -15.67 6.32 -3.62
CA VAL A 184 -14.55 6.61 -4.51
C VAL A 184 -13.95 7.99 -4.23
N SER A 185 -14.79 9.02 -4.12
CA SER A 185 -14.31 10.40 -3.93
C SER A 185 -13.64 10.57 -2.57
N VAL A 186 -14.24 10.02 -1.51
CA VAL A 186 -13.72 10.09 -0.14
C VAL A 186 -12.41 9.31 -0.02
N ILE A 187 -12.37 8.05 -0.45
CA ILE A 187 -11.18 7.21 -0.31
C ILE A 187 -10.02 7.76 -1.14
N ARG A 188 -10.29 8.23 -2.36
CA ARG A 188 -9.26 8.89 -3.20
C ARG A 188 -8.69 10.13 -2.53
N HIS A 189 -9.54 11.00 -1.97
CA HIS A 189 -9.09 12.19 -1.26
C HIS A 189 -8.25 11.80 -0.03
N ALA A 190 -8.74 10.85 0.78
CA ALA A 190 -8.02 10.34 1.94
C ALA A 190 -6.63 9.79 1.58
N LEU A 191 -6.53 8.95 0.54
CA LEU A 191 -5.25 8.43 0.05
C LEU A 191 -4.29 9.57 -0.34
N ASN A 192 -4.78 10.56 -1.08
CA ASN A 192 -3.95 11.66 -1.54
C ASN A 192 -3.40 12.53 -0.40
N ILE A 193 -4.17 12.74 0.68
CA ILE A 193 -3.74 13.60 1.78
C ILE A 193 -3.04 12.84 2.92
N LEU A 194 -3.38 11.57 3.17
CA LEU A 194 -2.88 10.80 4.30
C LEU A 194 -1.88 9.72 3.91
N ARG A 195 -1.92 9.22 2.68
CA ARG A 195 -1.04 8.15 2.16
C ARG A 195 -0.54 8.44 0.73
N PRO A 196 0.01 9.66 0.45
CA PRO A 196 0.40 10.07 -0.91
C PRO A 196 1.42 9.09 -1.54
N ARG A 197 2.26 8.44 -0.72
CA ARG A 197 3.28 7.50 -1.18
C ARG A 197 2.71 6.25 -1.87
N ILE A 198 1.44 5.94 -1.69
CA ILE A 198 0.79 4.76 -2.28
C ILE A 198 -0.47 5.09 -3.10
N ALA A 199 -0.86 6.34 -3.16
CA ALA A 199 -2.10 6.74 -3.85
C ALA A 199 -2.10 6.36 -5.35
N ASP A 200 -0.95 6.37 -5.98
CA ASP A 200 -0.74 6.01 -7.39
C ASP A 200 -0.91 4.51 -7.69
N PHE A 201 -0.87 3.63 -6.68
CA PHE A 201 -1.15 2.20 -6.84
C PHE A 201 -2.61 1.90 -7.19
N PHE A 202 -3.52 2.82 -6.95
CA PHE A 202 -4.95 2.55 -7.03
C PHE A 202 -5.60 3.16 -8.27
N THR A 203 -6.37 2.34 -8.97
CA THR A 203 -7.33 2.77 -9.98
C THR A 203 -8.74 2.52 -9.46
N PHE A 204 -9.55 3.57 -9.43
CA PHE A 204 -10.90 3.51 -8.90
C PHE A 204 -11.92 3.17 -9.99
N ILE A 205 -12.74 2.17 -9.73
CA ILE A 205 -13.92 1.86 -10.53
C ILE A 205 -15.12 2.57 -9.91
N ASP A 206 -15.56 3.63 -10.57
CA ASP A 206 -16.71 4.44 -10.12
C ASP A 206 -18.02 3.86 -10.69
N MET A 207 -18.71 3.08 -9.86
CA MET A 207 -19.97 2.43 -10.23
C MET A 207 -21.08 3.42 -10.54
N GLY A 208 -21.00 4.67 -10.06
CA GLY A 208 -22.01 5.69 -10.34
C GLY A 208 -21.81 6.44 -11.64
N LYS A 209 -20.58 6.50 -12.19
CA LYS A 209 -20.27 7.26 -13.43
C LYS A 209 -20.21 6.39 -14.66
N ASN A 210 -19.53 5.25 -14.57
CA ASN A 210 -19.24 4.41 -15.71
C ASN A 210 -20.13 3.17 -15.79
N TYR A 211 -20.80 2.86 -14.70
CA TYR A 211 -21.69 1.71 -14.55
C TYR A 211 -22.99 2.20 -13.93
N PRO A 212 -24.14 2.03 -14.60
CA PRO A 212 -25.40 2.67 -14.21
C PRO A 212 -26.08 2.04 -12.98
N PHE A 213 -25.40 1.24 -12.20
CA PHE A 213 -25.99 0.41 -11.15
C PHE A 213 -25.24 0.59 -9.81
N PRO A 214 -25.45 1.70 -9.07
CA PRO A 214 -24.88 1.86 -7.72
C PRO A 214 -25.61 0.99 -6.71
N GLY A 215 -24.85 0.55 -5.66
CA GLY A 215 -25.36 -0.15 -4.51
C GLY A 215 -24.81 -1.57 -4.34
N ALA A 216 -24.98 -2.13 -3.14
CA ALA A 216 -24.37 -3.37 -2.71
C ALA A 216 -24.69 -4.57 -3.65
N GLY A 217 -25.97 -4.72 -4.08
CA GLY A 217 -26.37 -5.80 -4.97
C GLY A 217 -25.71 -5.76 -6.35
N ASP A 218 -25.47 -4.58 -6.87
CA ASP A 218 -24.81 -4.43 -8.17
C ASP A 218 -23.30 -4.54 -8.05
N LEU A 219 -22.70 -4.08 -6.94
CA LEU A 219 -21.30 -4.37 -6.62
C LEU A 219 -21.06 -5.88 -6.56
N ARG A 220 -21.94 -6.65 -5.91
CA ARG A 220 -21.84 -8.12 -5.87
C ARG A 220 -21.83 -8.72 -7.28
N LYS A 221 -22.81 -8.36 -8.12
CA LYS A 221 -22.89 -8.84 -9.51
C LYS A 221 -21.66 -8.47 -10.33
N PHE A 222 -21.13 -7.27 -10.12
CA PHE A 222 -19.93 -6.82 -10.80
C PHE A 222 -18.68 -7.64 -10.39
N VAL A 223 -18.52 -7.92 -9.10
CA VAL A 223 -17.47 -8.82 -8.57
C VAL A 223 -17.60 -10.22 -9.17
N GLU A 224 -18.80 -10.78 -9.19
CA GLU A 224 -19.07 -12.09 -9.81
C GLU A 224 -18.72 -12.08 -11.31
N GLY A 225 -19.03 -10.99 -12.01
CA GLY A 225 -18.66 -10.80 -13.41
C GLY A 225 -17.15 -10.74 -13.62
N LEU A 226 -16.40 -9.98 -12.80
CA LEU A 226 -14.94 -9.94 -12.83
C LEU A 226 -14.31 -11.30 -12.59
N ASN A 227 -14.87 -12.06 -11.64
CA ASN A 227 -14.47 -13.44 -11.36
C ASN A 227 -14.70 -14.35 -12.56
N ALA A 228 -15.87 -14.26 -13.19
CA ALA A 228 -16.26 -15.10 -14.32
C ALA A 228 -15.44 -14.86 -15.59
N ILE A 229 -15.04 -13.60 -15.87
CA ILE A 229 -14.21 -13.24 -17.02
C ILE A 229 -12.72 -13.49 -16.78
N GLY A 230 -12.29 -13.82 -15.56
CA GLY A 230 -10.89 -14.05 -15.23
C GLY A 230 -10.07 -12.76 -15.23
N VAL A 231 -10.53 -11.71 -14.50
CA VAL A 231 -9.80 -10.43 -14.41
C VAL A 231 -8.34 -10.67 -14.04
N GLN A 232 -7.42 -10.01 -14.76
CA GLN A 232 -5.98 -10.19 -14.54
C GLN A 232 -5.42 -9.20 -13.48
N ASN A 233 -5.99 -8.01 -13.37
CA ASN A 233 -5.58 -7.04 -12.37
C ASN A 233 -5.90 -7.55 -10.96
N ARG A 234 -5.08 -7.15 -9.99
CA ARG A 234 -5.46 -7.23 -8.58
C ARG A 234 -6.64 -6.31 -8.34
N ALA A 235 -7.67 -6.78 -7.67
CA ALA A 235 -8.88 -6.01 -7.42
C ALA A 235 -9.38 -6.21 -5.98
N LEU A 236 -9.76 -5.12 -5.34
CA LEU A 236 -10.38 -5.11 -4.02
C LEU A 236 -11.74 -4.42 -4.10
N ALA A 237 -12.80 -5.19 -3.84
CA ALA A 237 -14.15 -4.67 -3.70
C ALA A 237 -14.48 -4.41 -2.23
N ILE A 238 -15.00 -3.21 -1.93
CA ILE A 238 -15.28 -2.75 -0.57
C ILE A 238 -16.76 -2.43 -0.46
N PHE A 239 -17.46 -3.20 0.37
CA PHE A 239 -18.85 -2.97 0.73
C PHE A 239 -18.98 -2.02 1.91
N ASP A 240 -20.10 -1.31 1.99
CA ASP A 240 -20.47 -0.58 3.19
C ASP A 240 -20.63 -1.54 4.39
N ASN A 241 -20.31 -1.06 5.57
CA ASN A 241 -20.53 -1.80 6.82
C ASN A 241 -21.94 -1.54 7.35
N ASP A 242 -22.91 -1.75 6.46
CA ASP A 242 -24.34 -1.62 6.77
C ASP A 242 -25.09 -2.94 6.48
N SER A 243 -26.38 -2.98 6.73
CA SER A 243 -27.15 -4.22 6.59
C SER A 243 -27.28 -4.69 5.14
N ALA A 244 -27.18 -3.80 4.16
CA ALA A 244 -27.21 -4.14 2.73
C ALA A 244 -25.87 -4.71 2.29
N GLY A 245 -24.76 -3.99 2.55
CA GLY A 245 -23.41 -4.38 2.19
C GLY A 245 -23.01 -5.71 2.81
N VAL A 246 -23.23 -5.87 4.13
CA VAL A 246 -22.96 -7.13 4.84
C VAL A 246 -23.78 -8.30 4.25
N GLY A 247 -25.06 -8.07 3.95
CA GLY A 247 -25.91 -9.09 3.36
C GLY A 247 -25.49 -9.53 1.97
N GLU A 248 -25.16 -8.59 1.08
CA GLU A 248 -24.71 -8.89 -0.29
C GLU A 248 -23.32 -9.55 -0.28
N MET A 249 -22.41 -9.10 0.58
CA MET A 249 -21.10 -9.74 0.73
C MET A 249 -21.21 -11.19 1.21
N ALA A 250 -22.15 -11.49 2.12
CA ALA A 250 -22.40 -12.87 2.61
C ALA A 250 -22.91 -13.80 1.52
N ASP A 251 -23.62 -13.27 0.52
CA ASP A 251 -24.16 -14.04 -0.60
C ASP A 251 -23.17 -14.25 -1.76
N LEU A 252 -21.98 -13.62 -1.69
CA LEU A 252 -20.93 -13.78 -2.70
C LEU A 252 -20.42 -15.22 -2.78
N SER A 253 -20.05 -15.64 -3.98
CA SER A 253 -19.35 -16.92 -4.20
C SER A 253 -18.06 -16.97 -3.37
N LYS A 254 -17.84 -18.11 -2.70
CA LYS A 254 -16.60 -18.35 -1.93
C LYS A 254 -15.38 -18.67 -2.80
N ASN A 255 -15.58 -18.90 -4.11
CA ASN A 255 -14.53 -19.28 -5.05
C ASN A 255 -14.14 -18.06 -5.92
N LEU A 256 -13.52 -17.07 -5.30
CA LEU A 256 -12.96 -15.94 -6.01
C LEU A 256 -11.54 -16.26 -6.51
N LEU A 257 -11.13 -15.58 -7.58
CA LEU A 257 -9.76 -15.61 -8.08
C LEU A 257 -8.79 -15.13 -7.00
N PRO A 258 -7.54 -15.63 -6.95
CA PRO A 258 -6.55 -15.21 -5.95
C PRO A 258 -6.22 -13.71 -5.98
N ASN A 259 -6.39 -13.08 -7.14
CA ASN A 259 -6.18 -11.65 -7.35
C ASN A 259 -7.43 -10.79 -7.17
N LEU A 260 -8.55 -11.39 -6.73
CA LEU A 260 -9.81 -10.69 -6.47
C LEU A 260 -10.22 -10.88 -5.00
N LYS A 261 -10.21 -9.80 -4.24
CA LYS A 261 -10.60 -9.78 -2.83
C LYS A 261 -11.85 -8.96 -2.61
N VAL A 262 -12.54 -9.31 -1.55
CA VAL A 262 -13.75 -8.62 -1.10
C VAL A 262 -13.68 -8.39 0.39
N THR A 263 -13.99 -7.18 0.82
CA THR A 263 -14.08 -6.80 2.22
C THR A 263 -15.25 -5.83 2.44
N LYS A 264 -15.54 -5.49 3.68
CA LYS A 264 -16.42 -4.38 4.06
C LYS A 264 -15.63 -3.32 4.79
N LEU A 265 -16.16 -2.13 4.91
CA LEU A 265 -15.62 -1.09 5.79
C LEU A 265 -15.43 -1.64 7.21
N PRO A 266 -14.37 -1.26 7.96
CA PRO A 266 -13.98 -1.92 9.21
C PRO A 266 -14.99 -1.67 10.35
N ASP A 267 -15.17 -2.67 11.21
CA ASP A 267 -15.83 -2.46 12.48
C ASP A 267 -14.96 -1.59 13.39
N LEU A 268 -15.53 -0.57 14.01
CA LEU A 268 -14.81 0.25 14.98
C LEU A 268 -15.48 0.18 16.35
N GLU A 269 -14.67 0.21 17.42
CA GLU A 269 -15.17 0.16 18.80
C GLU A 269 -16.06 1.37 19.10
N VAL A 270 -15.72 2.55 18.56
CA VAL A 270 -16.51 3.78 18.73
C VAL A 270 -17.93 3.66 18.14
N PHE A 271 -18.17 2.73 17.24
CA PHE A 271 -19.48 2.50 16.63
C PHE A 271 -20.40 1.58 17.44
N ARG A 272 -19.89 0.90 18.46
CA ARG A 272 -20.71 0.04 19.33
C ARG A 272 -21.67 0.81 20.23
N MET A 273 -21.35 2.07 20.52
CA MET A 273 -22.16 2.95 21.38
C MET A 273 -22.35 4.29 20.65
N PHE A 274 -22.96 4.26 19.48
CA PHE A 274 -23.11 5.42 18.63
C PHE A 274 -24.47 6.11 18.81
N PRO A 275 -24.55 7.46 18.80
CA PRO A 275 -25.80 8.18 18.89
C PRO A 275 -26.76 7.89 17.73
N THR A 276 -27.92 7.34 18.01
CA THR A 276 -28.98 7.08 17.05
C THR A 276 -30.26 7.74 17.46
N MET A 277 -31.21 7.91 16.55
CA MET A 277 -32.51 8.50 16.80
C MET A 277 -33.52 7.41 17.19
N GLY A 278 -34.05 7.48 18.40
CA GLY A 278 -35.11 6.60 18.85
C GLY A 278 -36.46 6.96 18.24
N PRO A 279 -37.52 6.13 18.49
CA PRO A 279 -38.86 6.30 17.91
C PRO A 279 -39.54 7.62 18.27
N GLY A 280 -39.25 8.19 19.45
CA GLY A 280 -39.77 9.46 19.93
C GLY A 280 -38.88 10.67 19.60
N GLY A 281 -37.79 10.47 18.86
CA GLY A 281 -36.80 11.50 18.53
C GLY A 281 -35.72 11.68 19.63
N GLU A 282 -35.72 10.88 20.68
CA GLU A 282 -34.70 10.84 21.73
C GLU A 282 -33.37 10.27 21.17
N THR A 283 -32.28 10.61 21.85
CA THR A 283 -30.98 10.01 21.51
C THR A 283 -30.83 8.67 22.24
N ILE A 284 -30.58 7.60 21.50
CA ILE A 284 -30.27 6.26 22.01
C ILE A 284 -28.88 5.90 21.54
N LEU A 285 -28.08 5.25 22.39
CA LEU A 285 -26.79 4.66 22.00
C LEU A 285 -27.04 3.23 21.50
N ASP A 286 -26.57 2.93 20.32
CA ASP A 286 -26.75 1.61 19.68
C ASP A 286 -25.50 1.22 18.89
N ASP A 287 -25.29 -0.08 18.65
CA ASP A 287 -24.25 -0.57 17.78
C ASP A 287 -24.66 -0.39 16.31
N ILE A 288 -23.88 0.39 15.59
CA ILE A 288 -24.12 0.66 14.16
C ILE A 288 -23.23 -0.16 13.22
N ASN A 289 -22.24 -0.92 13.74
CA ASN A 289 -21.44 -1.84 12.94
C ASN A 289 -22.32 -2.89 12.26
N GLY A 290 -22.12 -3.13 10.98
CA GLY A 290 -22.91 -4.07 10.18
C GLY A 290 -24.36 -3.62 9.94
N ARG A 291 -24.75 -2.39 10.34
CA ARG A 291 -26.14 -1.93 10.27
C ARG A 291 -26.30 -0.56 9.63
N ALA A 292 -25.34 0.35 9.83
CA ALA A 292 -25.52 1.75 9.41
C ALA A 292 -24.21 2.48 9.06
N CYS A 293 -23.07 1.79 8.96
CA CYS A 293 -21.79 2.43 8.68
C CYS A 293 -21.50 2.47 7.17
N GLY A 294 -21.98 3.51 6.49
CA GLY A 294 -21.44 3.94 5.19
C GLY A 294 -20.16 4.76 5.37
N ILE A 295 -19.54 5.16 4.29
CA ILE A 295 -18.25 5.89 4.29
C ILE A 295 -18.28 7.16 5.16
N GLU A 296 -19.44 7.83 5.27
CA GLU A 296 -19.59 9.04 6.07
C GLU A 296 -19.36 8.80 7.57
N SER A 297 -19.61 7.59 8.07
CA SER A 297 -19.37 7.23 9.47
C SER A 297 -17.89 7.35 9.85
N TYR A 298 -17.00 7.17 8.89
CA TYR A 298 -15.55 7.20 9.09
C TYR A 298 -14.94 8.60 8.95
N LEU A 299 -15.76 9.62 8.79
CA LEU A 299 -15.34 11.02 8.72
C LEU A 299 -15.46 11.69 10.08
N ASP A 300 -14.95 12.93 10.19
CA ASP A 300 -15.12 13.74 11.39
C ASP A 300 -16.59 14.18 11.51
N LEU A 301 -17.25 13.71 12.56
CA LEU A 301 -18.67 13.93 12.79
C LEU A 301 -18.88 14.98 13.86
N ARG A 302 -19.95 15.77 13.73
CA ARG A 302 -20.33 16.74 14.75
C ARG A 302 -21.04 16.04 15.91
N PRO A 303 -21.05 16.63 17.11
CA PRO A 303 -21.72 16.04 18.29
C PRO A 303 -23.21 15.79 18.11
N ASP A 304 -23.87 16.47 17.16
CA ASP A 304 -25.30 16.35 16.85
C ASP A 304 -25.59 15.39 15.69
N ASP A 305 -24.56 14.85 15.01
CA ASP A 305 -24.75 13.85 13.97
C ASP A 305 -25.24 12.53 14.58
N ARG A 306 -26.34 12.02 14.06
CA ARG A 306 -27.01 10.80 14.55
C ARG A 306 -27.44 9.95 13.38
N ILE A 307 -27.52 8.65 13.65
CA ILE A 307 -28.12 7.70 12.70
C ILE A 307 -29.64 7.72 12.87
N ARG A 308 -30.35 7.89 11.75
CA ARG A 308 -31.79 7.64 11.65
C ARG A 308 -32.01 6.24 11.12
N TRP A 309 -32.76 5.44 11.86
CA TRP A 309 -33.12 4.10 11.45
C TRP A 309 -34.24 4.09 10.40
N GLY A 310 -34.04 3.36 9.33
CA GLY A 310 -35.01 3.07 8.29
C GLY A 310 -35.51 1.64 8.32
N ASN A 311 -36.18 1.23 7.25
CA ASN A 311 -36.61 -0.16 7.08
C ASN A 311 -35.40 -1.08 6.80
N PRO A 312 -35.53 -2.40 7.10
CA PRO A 312 -34.51 -3.37 6.68
C PRO A 312 -34.31 -3.33 5.16
N ALA A 313 -33.04 -3.41 4.74
CA ALA A 313 -32.69 -3.51 3.30
C ALA A 313 -33.27 -4.79 2.65
N ARG A 314 -33.43 -5.86 3.45
CA ARG A 314 -34.01 -7.14 3.04
C ARG A 314 -35.16 -7.52 3.98
N LYS A 315 -36.17 -8.22 3.44
CA LYS A 315 -37.29 -8.73 4.22
C LYS A 315 -36.78 -9.70 5.30
N GLY A 316 -37.07 -9.37 6.57
CA GLY A 316 -36.61 -10.15 7.72
C GLY A 316 -35.16 -9.83 8.17
N GLY A 317 -34.49 -8.87 7.54
CA GLY A 317 -33.14 -8.41 7.92
C GLY A 317 -33.14 -7.39 9.06
N THR A 318 -31.97 -6.97 9.47
CA THR A 318 -31.74 -5.88 10.44
C THR A 318 -32.12 -4.52 9.84
N LYS A 319 -32.54 -3.58 10.71
CA LYS A 319 -32.78 -2.19 10.27
C LYS A 319 -31.53 -1.60 9.68
N GLN A 320 -31.68 -0.82 8.61
CA GLN A 320 -30.62 -0.04 8.03
C GLN A 320 -30.74 1.40 8.50
N GLY A 321 -29.61 1.98 8.88
CA GLY A 321 -29.56 3.38 9.31
C GLY A 321 -28.76 4.26 8.34
N ALA A 322 -28.96 5.57 8.43
CA ALA A 322 -28.20 6.55 7.68
C ALA A 322 -28.16 7.91 8.38
N PHE A 323 -27.16 8.73 8.07
CA PHE A 323 -27.12 10.14 8.47
C PHE A 323 -28.04 10.99 7.60
N ASP A 324 -28.70 11.97 8.21
CA ASP A 324 -29.49 12.95 7.47
C ASP A 324 -28.60 13.92 6.64
N ARG A 325 -27.35 14.15 7.08
CA ARG A 325 -26.46 15.18 6.53
C ARG A 325 -25.26 14.61 5.74
N LYS A 326 -25.39 13.42 5.15
CA LYS A 326 -24.31 12.76 4.39
C LYS A 326 -23.53 13.69 3.46
N ALA A 327 -24.25 14.49 2.65
CA ALA A 327 -23.64 15.41 1.69
C ALA A 327 -22.79 16.51 2.36
N THR A 328 -23.22 17.00 3.54
CA THR A 328 -22.49 18.04 4.28
C THR A 328 -21.21 17.43 4.88
N ILE A 329 -21.33 16.25 5.53
CA ILE A 329 -20.19 15.53 6.12
C ILE A 329 -19.10 15.30 5.05
N ARG A 330 -19.48 14.78 3.89
CA ARG A 330 -18.55 14.60 2.77
C ARG A 330 -17.92 15.91 2.28
N LYS A 331 -18.75 16.97 2.13
CA LYS A 331 -18.26 18.26 1.67
C LYS A 331 -17.24 18.88 2.61
N ASP A 332 -17.43 18.71 3.93
CA ASP A 332 -16.49 19.20 4.94
C ASP A 332 -15.17 18.41 4.84
N PHE A 333 -15.23 17.09 4.71
CA PHE A 333 -14.04 16.25 4.49
C PHE A 333 -13.27 16.59 3.19
N MET A 334 -13.97 16.79 2.08
CA MET A 334 -13.34 17.10 0.79
C MET A 334 -12.58 18.43 0.77
N LYS A 335 -12.71 19.26 1.82
CA LYS A 335 -11.94 20.51 1.98
C LYS A 335 -10.75 20.34 2.92
N SER A 336 -10.69 19.25 3.69
CA SER A 336 -9.61 19.01 4.64
C SER A 336 -8.29 18.75 3.93
N LYS A 337 -7.20 19.08 4.62
CA LYS A 337 -5.82 18.86 4.16
C LYS A 337 -5.03 18.13 5.24
N ALA A 338 -3.94 17.50 4.85
CA ALA A 338 -3.00 16.94 5.80
C ALA A 338 -2.56 18.01 6.81
N GLY A 339 -2.60 17.67 8.10
CA GLY A 339 -2.22 18.58 9.19
C GLY A 339 -3.31 19.51 9.69
N ASP A 340 -4.51 19.51 9.10
CA ASP A 340 -5.66 20.23 9.65
C ASP A 340 -6.08 19.64 11.01
N ALA A 341 -6.78 20.46 11.82
CA ALA A 341 -7.42 20.01 13.07
C ALA A 341 -8.71 19.18 12.79
N TYR A 342 -8.64 18.26 11.83
CA TYR A 342 -9.70 17.34 11.44
C TYR A 342 -9.39 15.95 12.02
N ASP A 343 -10.37 15.27 12.61
CA ASP A 343 -10.17 13.91 13.11
C ASP A 343 -10.16 12.89 11.97
N PHE A 344 -8.97 12.50 11.55
CA PHE A 344 -8.76 11.50 10.52
C PHE A 344 -8.73 10.05 11.03
N SER A 345 -8.78 9.81 12.34
CA SER A 345 -8.53 8.49 12.95
C SER A 345 -9.41 7.38 12.37
N LYS A 346 -10.69 7.66 12.10
CA LYS A 346 -11.62 6.67 11.55
C LYS A 346 -11.38 6.38 10.07
N ILE A 347 -11.08 7.40 9.28
CA ILE A 347 -10.77 7.18 7.85
C ILE A 347 -9.39 6.54 7.67
N GLU A 348 -8.44 6.80 8.56
CA GLU A 348 -7.16 6.08 8.59
C GLU A 348 -7.37 4.58 8.77
N ALA A 349 -8.29 4.15 9.64
CA ALA A 349 -8.62 2.72 9.79
C ALA A 349 -9.17 2.10 8.49
N VAL A 350 -9.87 2.87 7.66
CA VAL A 350 -10.28 2.42 6.31
C VAL A 350 -9.06 2.28 5.39
N LEU A 351 -8.14 3.23 5.42
CA LEU A 351 -6.91 3.17 4.60
C LEU A 351 -6.00 2.01 5.04
N ASP A 352 -5.88 1.76 6.34
CA ASP A 352 -5.12 0.64 6.89
C ASP A 352 -5.71 -0.71 6.45
N LEU A 353 -7.04 -0.84 6.46
CA LEU A 353 -7.72 -2.02 5.91
C LEU A 353 -7.39 -2.21 4.41
N ILE A 354 -7.52 -1.15 3.62
CA ILE A 354 -7.21 -1.20 2.17
C ILE A 354 -5.76 -1.63 1.95
N GLN A 355 -4.81 -1.03 2.65
CA GLN A 355 -3.39 -1.34 2.53
C GLN A 355 -3.12 -2.80 2.93
N SER A 356 -3.65 -3.26 4.06
CA SER A 356 -3.49 -4.63 4.55
C SER A 356 -4.05 -5.66 3.58
N GLU A 357 -5.28 -5.45 3.07
CA GLU A 357 -5.89 -6.36 2.10
C GLU A 357 -5.10 -6.40 0.79
N CYS A 358 -4.60 -5.24 0.33
CA CYS A 358 -3.85 -5.15 -0.91
C CYS A 358 -2.43 -5.71 -0.80
N SER A 359 -1.77 -5.57 0.34
CA SER A 359 -0.42 -6.12 0.58
C SER A 359 -0.41 -7.65 0.66
N SER A 360 -1.54 -8.26 0.99
CA SER A 360 -1.67 -9.72 1.08
C SER A 360 -2.10 -10.40 -0.24
N PHE A 361 -2.11 -9.69 -1.37
CA PHE A 361 -2.19 -10.33 -2.68
C PHE A 361 -0.91 -11.12 -2.97
N GLY A 362 -1.05 -12.42 -3.26
CA GLY A 362 0.09 -13.29 -3.59
C GLY A 362 0.76 -13.98 -2.39
N SER A 363 0.23 -13.82 -1.18
CA SER A 363 0.73 -14.49 0.05
C SER A 363 0.13 -15.90 0.21
N LYS A 364 0.09 -16.72 -0.85
CA LYS A 364 -0.31 -18.14 -0.77
C LYS A 364 0.64 -19.01 -1.55
#